data_4095020c3580de6cb0e1c92bd22654bd
#
_entry.id   4095020c3580de6cb0e1c92bd22654bd
#
_cell.length_a   1.000
_cell.length_b   1.000
_cell.length_c   1.000
_cell.angle_alpha   90.00
_cell.angle_beta   90.00
_cell.angle_gamma   90.00
#
_symmetry.space_group_name_H-M   'P 1'
#
loop_
_entity.id
_entity.type
_entity.pdbx_description
1 polymer ?
#
loop_
_entity_poly.entity_id
_entity_poly.type
_entity_poly.pdbx_seq_one_letter_code
_entity_poly.pdbx_strand_id
1 'polypeptide(L)'
;MIKNYKYLAFISYKREDEKWAKWLQHELEHYKLPPSLRKTDSSIPERVRPVFKDTTDLAGGVLEKAIKEALHSSKYLVVICSPRAAQSPWVCKEVQEFIDSGREEYIIPFIIDGEPNSSNISIECFPKNLKELTGNRELLGININEMGRDAALVKVVARMLNLRFDVLWQRLQREEARRKMIIGLVILISCVSLIAMQIGTQNIKIKNQNIELEDRYRIINEQNEQIQKNKEQIQKQLEVTELQRDSLAYLASELNKKNCLLKEVNDSLVKVKTLNTEITADLKESEKKIKELQAELIEAQAEQQKQQIKFGL
;
A
#
# COMPACT_ATOMS: atom_id res chain seq x y z
N MET A 1 23.83 -39.83 6.83
CA MET A 1 22.67 -40.03 5.95
C MET A 1 21.78 -38.77 6.05
N ILE A 2 21.52 -38.10 4.94
CA ILE A 2 20.61 -36.96 4.90
C ILE A 2 19.19 -37.52 5.09
N LYS A 3 18.62 -37.33 6.26
CA LYS A 3 17.27 -37.79 6.58
C LYS A 3 16.30 -36.98 5.73
N ASN A 4 15.61 -37.63 4.81
CA ASN A 4 14.65 -36.94 3.94
C ASN A 4 13.34 -36.74 4.72
N TYR A 5 13.07 -35.52 5.20
CA TYR A 5 11.88 -35.19 5.96
C TYR A 5 10.71 -34.92 4.99
N LYS A 6 9.53 -35.48 5.31
CA LYS A 6 8.29 -35.25 4.56
C LYS A 6 7.76 -33.82 4.79
N TYR A 7 7.89 -33.34 6.01
CA TYR A 7 7.47 -32.00 6.41
C TYR A 7 8.66 -31.17 6.88
N LEU A 8 8.66 -29.90 6.57
CA LEU A 8 9.68 -29.00 7.08
C LEU A 8 9.47 -28.75 8.59
N ALA A 9 8.20 -28.58 9.02
CA ALA A 9 7.86 -28.41 10.40
C ALA A 9 6.55 -29.12 10.78
N PHE A 10 6.45 -29.48 12.05
CA PHE A 10 5.23 -29.86 12.73
C PHE A 10 4.87 -28.74 13.71
N ILE A 11 3.60 -28.30 13.74
CA ILE A 11 3.10 -27.32 14.70
C ILE A 11 2.34 -28.05 15.81
N SER A 12 2.92 -28.05 17.00
CA SER A 12 2.30 -28.56 18.25
C SER A 12 1.59 -27.40 18.94
N TYR A 13 0.35 -27.63 19.33
CA TYR A 13 -0.45 -26.58 19.96
C TYR A 13 -1.60 -27.15 20.79
N LYS A 14 -2.09 -26.38 21.74
CA LYS A 14 -3.35 -26.65 22.42
C LYS A 14 -4.54 -26.18 21.60
N ARG A 15 -5.62 -26.98 21.58
CA ARG A 15 -6.82 -26.70 20.72
C ARG A 15 -7.36 -25.27 20.84
N GLU A 16 -7.35 -24.73 22.04
CA GLU A 16 -7.78 -23.35 22.29
C GLU A 16 -6.90 -22.30 21.59
N ASP A 17 -5.68 -22.68 21.21
CA ASP A 17 -4.72 -21.84 20.51
C ASP A 17 -4.70 -22.09 18.99
N GLU A 18 -5.69 -22.82 18.45
CA GLU A 18 -5.77 -23.23 17.05
C GLU A 18 -5.68 -22.05 16.06
N LYS A 19 -6.22 -20.89 16.43
CA LYS A 19 -6.15 -19.68 15.59
C LYS A 19 -4.71 -19.29 15.27
N TRP A 20 -3.82 -19.46 16.24
CA TRP A 20 -2.40 -19.17 16.11
C TRP A 20 -1.68 -20.23 15.27
N ALA A 21 -2.01 -21.49 15.46
CA ALA A 21 -1.47 -22.59 14.67
C ALA A 21 -1.88 -22.47 13.19
N LYS A 22 -3.16 -22.14 12.91
CA LYS A 22 -3.67 -21.88 11.54
C LYS A 22 -2.97 -20.70 10.91
N TRP A 23 -2.86 -19.59 11.64
CA TRP A 23 -2.18 -18.40 11.16
C TRP A 23 -0.71 -18.72 10.84
N LEU A 24 0.02 -19.31 11.75
CA LEU A 24 1.44 -19.61 11.56
C LEU A 24 1.67 -20.60 10.39
N GLN A 25 0.84 -21.65 10.28
CA GLN A 25 0.90 -22.57 9.15
C GLN A 25 0.70 -21.83 7.83
N HIS A 26 -0.36 -21.02 7.73
CA HIS A 26 -0.67 -20.25 6.54
C HIS A 26 0.49 -19.32 6.15
N GLU A 27 0.99 -18.56 7.09
CA GLU A 27 2.08 -17.62 6.84
C GLU A 27 3.38 -18.32 6.41
N LEU A 28 3.73 -19.43 7.06
CA LEU A 28 4.91 -20.22 6.70
C LEU A 28 4.79 -20.81 5.29
N GLU A 29 3.66 -21.42 4.94
CA GLU A 29 3.46 -22.05 3.63
C GLU A 29 3.41 -21.05 2.49
N HIS A 30 2.92 -19.83 2.75
CA HIS A 30 2.85 -18.73 1.78
C HIS A 30 4.08 -17.81 1.82
N TYR A 31 5.00 -18.04 2.76
CA TYR A 31 6.17 -17.21 2.92
C TYR A 31 7.08 -17.27 1.70
N LYS A 32 7.30 -16.10 1.10
CA LYS A 32 8.20 -15.96 -0.06
C LYS A 32 9.54 -15.42 0.42
N LEU A 33 10.56 -16.23 0.28
CA LEU A 33 11.92 -15.78 0.58
C LEU A 33 12.38 -14.74 -0.45
N PRO A 34 13.10 -13.70 -0.01
CA PRO A 34 13.69 -12.72 -0.89
C PRO A 34 14.54 -13.38 -1.98
N PRO A 35 14.33 -13.07 -3.28
CA PRO A 35 15.11 -13.65 -4.36
C PRO A 35 16.61 -13.40 -4.24
N SER A 36 16.99 -12.34 -3.54
CA SER A 36 18.39 -12.00 -3.25
C SER A 36 19.11 -13.04 -2.37
N LEU A 37 18.39 -13.77 -1.51
CA LEU A 37 18.96 -14.84 -0.69
C LEU A 37 19.30 -16.08 -1.53
N ARG A 38 18.43 -16.46 -2.43
CA ARG A 38 18.62 -17.62 -3.32
C ARG A 38 19.78 -17.43 -4.31
N LYS A 39 20.04 -16.18 -4.70
CA LYS A 39 21.22 -15.85 -5.52
C LYS A 39 22.53 -16.05 -4.78
N THR A 40 22.51 -15.92 -3.45
CA THR A 40 23.71 -16.07 -2.60
C THR A 40 23.91 -17.54 -2.20
N ASP A 41 22.84 -18.28 -2.01
CA ASP A 41 22.86 -19.71 -1.63
C ASP A 41 21.70 -20.45 -2.29
N SER A 42 22.05 -21.28 -3.27
CA SER A 42 21.08 -22.10 -4.03
C SER A 42 20.48 -23.25 -3.23
N SER A 43 21.02 -23.57 -2.05
CA SER A 43 20.48 -24.60 -1.15
C SER A 43 19.22 -24.12 -0.40
N ILE A 44 18.97 -22.81 -0.39
CA ILE A 44 17.81 -22.22 0.28
C ILE A 44 16.54 -22.50 -0.55
N PRO A 45 15.52 -23.16 0.02
CA PRO A 45 14.30 -23.49 -0.70
C PRO A 45 13.52 -22.22 -1.07
N GLU A 46 12.71 -22.30 -2.10
CA GLU A 46 11.86 -21.17 -2.51
C GLU A 46 10.78 -20.84 -1.49
N ARG A 47 10.32 -21.86 -0.79
CA ARG A 47 9.20 -21.76 0.19
C ARG A 47 9.47 -22.63 1.42
N VAL A 48 8.89 -22.19 2.53
CA VAL A 48 8.94 -22.88 3.82
C VAL A 48 7.75 -23.84 3.94
N ARG A 49 7.78 -24.92 3.16
CA ARG A 49 6.68 -25.91 3.09
C ARG A 49 7.17 -27.31 2.72
N PRO A 50 6.40 -28.40 2.99
CA PRO A 50 5.10 -28.38 3.69
C PRO A 50 5.24 -28.28 5.21
N VAL A 51 4.24 -27.67 5.85
CA VAL A 51 4.12 -27.56 7.31
C VAL A 51 2.92 -28.36 7.77
N PHE A 52 3.14 -29.33 8.65
CA PHE A 52 2.07 -30.13 9.24
C PHE A 52 1.48 -29.43 10.47
N LYS A 53 0.17 -29.36 10.54
CA LYS A 53 -0.58 -28.94 11.72
C LYS A 53 -1.57 -30.05 12.04
N ASP A 54 -1.63 -30.44 13.30
CA ASP A 54 -2.65 -31.36 13.75
C ASP A 54 -4.05 -30.76 13.54
N THR A 55 -4.90 -31.48 12.75
CA THR A 55 -6.25 -31.03 12.41
C THR A 55 -7.31 -31.87 13.11
N THR A 56 -6.96 -32.56 14.14
CA THR A 56 -7.77 -33.65 14.72
C THR A 56 -9.02 -33.18 15.45
N ASP A 57 -10.14 -33.25 14.74
CA ASP A 57 -11.46 -33.42 15.32
C ASP A 57 -11.87 -34.91 15.41
N LEU A 58 -10.98 -35.84 15.02
CA LEU A 58 -11.30 -37.26 14.94
C LEU A 58 -10.69 -38.06 16.10
N ALA A 59 -11.51 -38.66 16.89
CA ALA A 59 -11.10 -39.61 17.91
C ALA A 59 -10.85 -41.00 17.31
N GLY A 60 -9.64 -41.55 17.48
CA GLY A 60 -9.33 -42.94 17.12
C GLY A 60 -7.85 -43.22 16.99
N GLY A 61 -7.41 -44.43 17.39
CA GLY A 61 -6.01 -44.83 17.44
C GLY A 61 -5.25 -44.79 16.09
N VAL A 62 -5.94 -44.80 14.97
CA VAL A 62 -5.38 -44.63 13.61
C VAL A 62 -4.78 -43.23 13.45
N LEU A 63 -5.41 -42.26 14.07
CA LEU A 63 -5.04 -40.86 13.99
C LEU A 63 -3.80 -40.55 14.85
N GLU A 64 -3.72 -41.10 16.06
CA GLU A 64 -2.54 -40.97 16.91
C GLU A 64 -1.29 -41.49 16.20
N LYS A 65 -1.41 -42.58 15.45
CA LYS A 65 -0.32 -43.12 14.62
C LYS A 65 0.09 -42.17 13.52
N ALA A 66 -0.89 -41.60 12.80
CA ALA A 66 -0.64 -40.64 11.70
C ALA A 66 0.03 -39.33 12.20
N ILE A 67 -0.40 -38.84 13.36
CA ILE A 67 0.21 -37.67 14.00
C ILE A 67 1.66 -37.98 14.39
N LYS A 68 1.88 -39.12 15.01
CA LYS A 68 3.22 -39.57 15.41
C LYS A 68 4.13 -39.76 14.20
N GLU A 69 3.63 -40.36 13.13
CA GLU A 69 4.36 -40.46 11.84
C GLU A 69 4.70 -39.09 11.25
N ALA A 70 3.76 -38.14 11.31
CA ALA A 70 3.99 -36.76 10.83
C ALA A 70 5.05 -36.05 11.69
N LEU A 71 5.00 -36.20 13.02
CA LEU A 71 5.99 -35.66 13.96
C LEU A 71 7.38 -36.20 13.65
N HIS A 72 7.49 -37.54 13.50
CA HIS A 72 8.78 -38.20 13.17
C HIS A 72 9.29 -37.86 11.79
N SER A 73 8.40 -37.53 10.83
CA SER A 73 8.72 -37.15 9.45
C SER A 73 8.96 -35.65 9.29
N SER A 74 8.89 -34.88 10.35
CA SER A 74 9.11 -33.43 10.35
C SER A 74 10.53 -33.09 10.78
N LYS A 75 11.14 -32.08 10.14
CA LYS A 75 12.50 -31.62 10.49
C LYS A 75 12.47 -30.77 11.78
N TYR A 76 11.54 -29.84 11.87
CA TYR A 76 11.38 -28.94 13.00
C TYR A 76 10.08 -29.20 13.75
N LEU A 77 10.09 -28.94 15.04
CA LEU A 77 8.90 -28.88 15.90
C LEU A 77 8.70 -27.42 16.33
N VAL A 78 7.62 -26.80 15.90
CA VAL A 78 7.22 -25.49 16.39
C VAL A 78 6.15 -25.69 17.47
N VAL A 79 6.45 -25.26 18.69
CA VAL A 79 5.55 -25.37 19.83
C VAL A 79 4.90 -24.03 20.08
N ILE A 80 3.58 -23.96 19.90
CA ILE A 80 2.79 -22.78 20.29
C ILE A 80 2.73 -22.77 21.83
N CYS A 81 3.41 -21.81 22.41
CA CYS A 81 3.55 -21.71 23.88
C CYS A 81 2.54 -20.71 24.45
N SER A 82 1.73 -21.19 25.38
CA SER A 82 0.77 -20.44 26.18
C SER A 82 0.59 -21.15 27.54
N PRO A 83 0.01 -20.52 28.57
CA PRO A 83 -0.29 -21.18 29.83
C PRO A 83 -1.19 -22.41 29.66
N ARG A 84 -2.04 -22.42 28.65
CA ARG A 84 -2.88 -23.57 28.28
C ARG A 84 -2.07 -24.71 27.66
N ALA A 85 -1.14 -24.35 26.76
CA ALA A 85 -0.27 -25.31 26.10
C ALA A 85 0.73 -25.96 27.10
N ALA A 86 1.24 -25.17 28.05
CA ALA A 86 2.14 -25.64 29.11
C ALA A 86 1.53 -26.79 29.95
N GLN A 87 0.21 -26.75 30.16
CA GLN A 87 -0.54 -27.74 30.91
C GLN A 87 -1.10 -28.90 30.06
N SER A 88 -0.85 -28.90 28.77
CA SER A 88 -1.40 -29.87 27.82
C SER A 88 -0.57 -31.18 27.86
N PRO A 89 -1.16 -32.34 28.24
CA PRO A 89 -0.45 -33.62 28.18
C PRO A 89 -0.02 -33.99 26.75
N TRP A 90 -0.81 -33.59 25.74
CA TRP A 90 -0.50 -33.86 24.34
C TRP A 90 0.72 -33.08 23.87
N VAL A 91 0.75 -31.77 24.12
CA VAL A 91 1.90 -30.91 23.77
C VAL A 91 3.16 -31.42 24.47
N CYS A 92 3.05 -31.76 25.76
CA CYS A 92 4.18 -32.38 26.53
C CYS A 92 4.65 -33.70 25.89
N LYS A 93 3.73 -34.58 25.47
CA LYS A 93 4.06 -35.85 24.82
C LYS A 93 4.77 -35.64 23.50
N GLU A 94 4.28 -34.74 22.64
CA GLU A 94 4.88 -34.42 21.35
C GLU A 94 6.28 -33.81 21.50
N VAL A 95 6.46 -32.92 22.45
CA VAL A 95 7.77 -32.33 22.77
C VAL A 95 8.72 -33.45 23.27
N GLN A 96 8.25 -34.34 24.15
CA GLN A 96 9.08 -35.44 24.66
C GLN A 96 9.51 -36.40 23.53
N GLU A 97 8.58 -36.83 22.70
CA GLU A 97 8.90 -37.73 21.58
C GLU A 97 9.92 -37.08 20.60
N PHE A 98 9.87 -35.76 20.44
CA PHE A 98 10.83 -35.06 19.61
C PHE A 98 12.22 -35.00 20.27
N ILE A 99 12.28 -34.77 21.57
CA ILE A 99 13.50 -34.83 22.39
C ILE A 99 14.11 -36.23 22.34
N ASP A 100 13.30 -37.27 22.61
CA ASP A 100 13.73 -38.66 22.62
C ASP A 100 14.28 -39.11 21.26
N SER A 101 13.90 -38.45 20.18
CA SER A 101 14.45 -38.67 18.84
C SER A 101 15.80 -37.97 18.60
N GLY A 102 16.38 -37.29 19.60
CA GLY A 102 17.66 -36.57 19.50
C GLY A 102 17.60 -35.33 18.63
N ARG A 103 16.43 -34.67 18.61
CA ARG A 103 16.17 -33.49 17.73
C ARG A 103 15.81 -32.25 18.54
N GLU A 104 16.23 -32.15 19.76
CA GLU A 104 15.97 -31.02 20.65
C GLU A 104 16.43 -29.66 20.06
N GLU A 105 17.48 -29.66 19.26
CA GLU A 105 17.99 -28.44 18.58
C GLU A 105 17.00 -27.87 17.54
N TYR A 106 16.11 -28.71 17.02
CA TYR A 106 15.12 -28.36 16.02
C TYR A 106 13.76 -27.97 16.61
N ILE A 107 13.68 -27.83 17.95
CA ILE A 107 12.49 -27.32 18.63
C ILE A 107 12.52 -25.78 18.58
N ILE A 108 11.40 -25.18 18.17
CA ILE A 108 11.20 -23.74 18.08
C ILE A 108 10.02 -23.36 18.98
N PRO A 109 10.26 -22.87 20.22
CA PRO A 109 9.19 -22.32 21.03
C PRO A 109 8.67 -21.02 20.46
N PHE A 110 7.36 -20.95 20.22
CA PHE A 110 6.66 -19.79 19.70
C PHE A 110 5.65 -19.28 20.73
N ILE A 111 6.02 -18.23 21.46
CA ILE A 111 5.27 -17.72 22.61
C ILE A 111 4.20 -16.76 22.12
N ILE A 112 2.94 -17.11 22.39
CA ILE A 112 1.77 -16.31 22.06
C ILE A 112 1.15 -15.64 23.30
N ASP A 113 1.38 -16.21 24.48
CA ASP A 113 0.84 -15.74 25.74
C ASP A 113 1.67 -16.32 26.90
N GLY A 114 1.73 -15.61 28.02
CA GLY A 114 2.43 -16.03 29.21
C GLY A 114 3.94 -15.72 29.22
N GLU A 115 4.63 -16.24 30.22
CA GLU A 115 6.06 -16.00 30.45
C GLU A 115 6.82 -17.34 30.53
N PRO A 116 7.91 -17.48 29.77
CA PRO A 116 8.71 -18.69 29.80
C PRO A 116 9.52 -18.77 31.08
N ASN A 117 9.62 -20.00 31.63
CA ASN A 117 10.37 -20.30 32.86
C ASN A 117 9.87 -19.56 34.12
N SER A 118 8.61 -19.15 34.12
CA SER A 118 7.99 -18.51 35.27
C SER A 118 7.87 -19.48 36.45
N SER A 119 7.99 -18.95 37.66
CA SER A 119 7.67 -19.70 38.90
C SER A 119 6.15 -19.75 39.13
N ASN A 120 5.39 -18.85 38.50
CA ASN A 120 3.95 -18.81 38.58
C ASN A 120 3.33 -19.68 37.48
N ILE A 121 2.71 -20.77 37.87
CA ILE A 121 2.07 -21.75 36.99
C ILE A 121 0.97 -21.12 36.14
N SER A 122 0.31 -20.06 36.59
CA SER A 122 -0.79 -19.41 35.85
C SER A 122 -0.31 -18.65 34.61
N ILE A 123 0.95 -18.26 34.60
CA ILE A 123 1.55 -17.51 33.48
C ILE A 123 2.68 -18.28 32.79
N GLU A 124 3.12 -19.40 33.37
CA GLU A 124 4.12 -20.27 32.73
C GLU A 124 3.60 -20.77 31.37
N CYS A 125 4.35 -20.52 30.32
CA CYS A 125 3.93 -20.89 28.95
C CYS A 125 4.72 -22.06 28.35
N PHE A 126 5.81 -22.48 28.99
CA PHE A 126 6.58 -23.63 28.49
C PHE A 126 6.07 -24.95 29.07
N PRO A 127 5.81 -25.98 28.25
CA PRO A 127 5.63 -27.35 28.72
C PRO A 127 6.80 -27.79 29.60
N LYS A 128 6.54 -28.64 30.59
CA LYS A 128 7.54 -29.08 31.56
C LYS A 128 8.83 -29.56 30.92
N ASN A 129 8.71 -30.39 29.89
CA ASN A 129 9.86 -30.97 29.17
C ASN A 129 10.69 -29.91 28.45
N LEU A 130 10.03 -28.88 27.94
CA LEU A 130 10.69 -27.75 27.31
C LEU A 130 11.40 -26.88 28.35
N LYS A 131 10.81 -26.72 29.53
CA LYS A 131 11.40 -25.99 30.65
C LYS A 131 12.67 -26.70 31.17
N GLU A 132 12.65 -28.01 31.24
CA GLU A 132 13.82 -28.82 31.64
C GLU A 132 14.97 -28.67 30.63
N LEU A 133 14.69 -28.60 29.34
CA LEU A 133 15.68 -28.31 28.29
C LEU A 133 16.27 -26.91 28.43
N THR A 134 15.46 -25.91 28.75
CA THR A 134 15.90 -24.52 28.88
C THR A 134 16.74 -24.27 30.11
N GLY A 135 16.58 -25.07 31.20
CA GLY A 135 17.42 -25.02 32.41
C GLY A 135 18.89 -25.30 32.13
N ASN A 136 19.19 -26.05 31.05
CA ASN A 136 20.55 -26.43 30.66
C ASN A 136 21.08 -25.70 29.39
N ARG A 137 20.24 -25.01 28.65
CA ARG A 137 20.59 -24.30 27.41
C ARG A 137 19.68 -23.07 27.25
N GLU A 138 20.20 -21.97 26.76
CA GLU A 138 19.39 -20.80 26.35
C GLU A 138 18.55 -21.10 25.12
N LEU A 139 17.47 -21.83 25.27
CA LEU A 139 16.43 -21.94 24.23
C LEU A 139 15.59 -20.66 24.29
N LEU A 140 16.03 -19.65 23.55
CA LEU A 140 15.30 -18.39 23.39
C LEU A 140 14.01 -18.65 22.64
N GLY A 141 12.89 -18.55 23.32
CA GLY A 141 11.57 -18.56 22.70
C GLY A 141 11.37 -17.34 21.77
N ILE A 142 10.57 -17.53 20.75
CA ILE A 142 10.17 -16.42 19.86
C ILE A 142 8.89 -15.83 20.44
N ASN A 143 9.00 -14.68 21.10
CA ASN A 143 7.86 -14.02 21.72
C ASN A 143 7.22 -13.00 20.77
N ILE A 144 6.00 -13.31 20.36
CA ILE A 144 5.26 -12.50 19.40
C ILE A 144 4.78 -11.17 19.99
N ASN A 145 4.55 -11.13 21.33
CA ASN A 145 4.11 -9.91 22.02
C ASN A 145 5.24 -8.88 22.12
N GLU A 146 6.49 -9.33 22.14
CA GLU A 146 7.67 -8.44 22.21
C GLU A 146 8.06 -7.90 20.86
N MET A 147 8.04 -8.73 19.82
CA MET A 147 8.61 -8.37 18.53
C MET A 147 7.58 -8.12 17.42
N GLY A 148 6.31 -8.44 17.67
CA GLY A 148 5.25 -8.37 16.66
C GLY A 148 5.24 -9.57 15.71
N ARG A 149 4.13 -9.72 14.98
CA ARG A 149 3.85 -10.90 14.13
C ARG A 149 4.87 -11.11 13.03
N ASP A 150 5.18 -10.05 12.28
CA ASP A 150 6.04 -10.14 11.08
C ASP A 150 7.47 -10.51 11.50
N ALA A 151 8.00 -9.87 12.55
CA ALA A 151 9.33 -10.16 13.02
C ALA A 151 9.42 -11.56 13.63
N ALA A 152 8.38 -12.01 14.37
CA ALA A 152 8.31 -13.35 14.93
C ALA A 152 8.28 -14.43 13.82
N LEU A 153 7.47 -14.23 12.78
CA LEU A 153 7.43 -15.11 11.61
C LEU A 153 8.81 -15.21 10.95
N VAL A 154 9.42 -14.05 10.66
CA VAL A 154 10.76 -14.00 10.04
C VAL A 154 11.79 -14.70 10.91
N LYS A 155 11.70 -14.61 12.24
CA LYS A 155 12.60 -15.29 13.16
C LYS A 155 12.42 -16.82 13.16
N VAL A 156 11.17 -17.30 13.02
CA VAL A 156 10.90 -18.74 12.81
C VAL A 156 11.52 -19.22 11.51
N VAL A 157 11.29 -18.48 10.40
CA VAL A 157 11.86 -18.82 9.10
C VAL A 157 13.39 -18.79 9.12
N ALA A 158 13.98 -17.78 9.73
CA ALA A 158 15.44 -17.67 9.86
C ALA A 158 16.02 -18.88 10.60
N ARG A 159 15.38 -19.32 11.69
CA ARG A 159 15.81 -20.50 12.46
C ARG A 159 15.67 -21.79 11.65
N MET A 160 14.55 -21.96 10.93
CA MET A 160 14.32 -23.13 10.07
C MET A 160 15.34 -23.26 8.91
N LEU A 161 15.82 -22.14 8.41
CA LEU A 161 16.73 -22.07 7.28
C LEU A 161 18.20 -21.86 7.71
N ASN A 162 18.46 -21.86 9.01
CA ASN A 162 19.79 -21.56 9.59
C ASN A 162 20.37 -20.23 9.08
N LEU A 163 19.51 -19.20 8.96
CA LEU A 163 19.87 -17.85 8.53
C LEU A 163 19.95 -16.91 9.73
N ARG A 164 20.79 -15.88 9.63
CA ARG A 164 20.80 -14.81 10.62
C ARG A 164 19.53 -13.96 10.48
N PHE A 165 18.78 -13.83 11.57
CA PHE A 165 17.54 -13.04 11.62
C PHE A 165 17.76 -11.60 11.14
N ASP A 166 18.81 -10.93 11.63
CA ASP A 166 19.08 -9.52 11.30
C ASP A 166 19.24 -9.29 9.81
N VAL A 167 19.95 -10.22 9.15
CA VAL A 167 20.20 -10.15 7.69
C VAL A 167 18.89 -10.34 6.93
N LEU A 168 18.06 -11.30 7.34
CA LEU A 168 16.79 -11.58 6.68
C LEU A 168 15.81 -10.43 6.90
N TRP A 169 15.70 -9.95 8.14
CA TRP A 169 14.82 -8.85 8.52
C TRP A 169 15.15 -7.54 7.80
N GLN A 170 16.43 -7.14 7.80
CA GLN A 170 16.85 -5.93 7.08
C GLN A 170 16.59 -6.00 5.58
N ARG A 171 16.78 -7.18 4.96
CA ARG A 171 16.50 -7.36 3.53
C ARG A 171 15.01 -7.21 3.23
N LEU A 172 14.15 -7.80 4.05
CA LEU A 172 12.70 -7.66 3.92
C LEU A 172 12.26 -6.21 4.07
N GLN A 173 12.73 -5.52 5.09
CA GLN A 173 12.43 -4.11 5.31
C GLN A 173 12.87 -3.23 4.12
N ARG A 174 14.04 -3.49 3.55
CA ARG A 174 14.50 -2.78 2.35
C ARG A 174 13.65 -3.06 1.11
N GLU A 175 13.23 -4.30 0.92
CA GLU A 175 12.34 -4.67 -0.20
C GLU A 175 10.96 -4.05 -0.05
N GLU A 176 10.39 -4.04 1.15
CA GLU A 176 9.13 -3.35 1.42
C GLU A 176 9.22 -1.84 1.23
N ALA A 177 10.27 -1.20 1.76
CA ALA A 177 10.51 0.22 1.56
C ALA A 177 10.65 0.56 0.07
N ARG A 178 11.39 -0.26 -0.68
CA ARG A 178 11.52 -0.09 -2.14
C ARG A 178 10.17 -0.24 -2.86
N ARG A 179 9.36 -1.24 -2.50
CA ARG A 179 8.01 -1.41 -3.08
C ARG A 179 7.12 -0.21 -2.80
N LYS A 180 7.08 0.25 -1.54
CA LYS A 180 6.31 1.45 -1.14
C LYS A 180 6.78 2.69 -1.91
N MET A 181 8.08 2.86 -2.07
CA MET A 181 8.65 3.96 -2.86
C MET A 181 8.27 3.90 -4.33
N ILE A 182 8.31 2.71 -4.96
CA ILE A 182 7.91 2.52 -6.36
C ILE A 182 6.41 2.82 -6.53
N ILE A 183 5.56 2.33 -5.64
CA ILE A 183 4.11 2.60 -5.67
C ILE A 183 3.87 4.11 -5.53
N GLY A 184 4.52 4.77 -4.59
CA GLY A 184 4.45 6.22 -4.42
C GLY A 184 4.88 6.99 -5.67
N LEU A 185 5.96 6.55 -6.31
CA LEU A 185 6.45 7.14 -7.56
C LEU A 185 5.44 6.97 -8.71
N VAL A 186 4.86 5.79 -8.86
CA VAL A 186 3.84 5.51 -9.90
C VAL A 186 2.61 6.38 -9.68
N ILE A 187 2.14 6.52 -8.44
CA ILE A 187 1.02 7.40 -8.10
C ILE A 187 1.37 8.86 -8.44
N LEU A 188 2.55 9.33 -8.07
CA LEU A 188 3.01 10.68 -8.35
C LEU A 188 3.05 10.95 -9.87
N ILE A 189 3.65 10.05 -10.65
CA ILE A 189 3.70 10.16 -12.11
C ILE A 189 2.29 10.18 -12.71
N SER A 190 1.39 9.33 -12.23
CA SER A 190 -0.01 9.30 -12.67
C SER A 190 -0.71 10.63 -12.37
N CYS A 191 -0.54 11.19 -11.18
CA CYS A 191 -1.10 12.49 -10.81
C CYS A 191 -0.55 13.61 -11.68
N VAL A 192 0.77 13.65 -11.90
CA VAL A 192 1.42 14.65 -12.75
C VAL A 192 0.92 14.55 -14.20
N SER A 193 0.77 13.34 -14.74
CA SER A 193 0.27 13.15 -16.10
C SER A 193 -1.19 13.59 -16.26
N LEU A 194 -2.03 13.35 -15.26
CA LEU A 194 -3.41 13.85 -15.25
C LEU A 194 -3.47 15.37 -15.20
N ILE A 195 -2.65 16.01 -14.38
CA ILE A 195 -2.54 17.48 -14.31
C ILE A 195 -2.04 18.04 -15.63
N ALA A 196 -1.01 17.43 -16.21
CA ALA A 196 -0.46 17.85 -17.51
C ALA A 196 -1.51 17.72 -18.64
N MET A 197 -2.29 16.64 -18.64
CA MET A 197 -3.39 16.47 -19.60
C MET A 197 -4.47 17.54 -19.41
N GLN A 198 -4.80 17.88 -18.18
CA GLN A 198 -5.80 18.92 -17.89
C GLN A 198 -5.31 20.31 -18.27
N ILE A 199 -4.04 20.64 -18.03
CA ILE A 199 -3.41 21.88 -18.49
C ILE A 199 -3.39 21.91 -20.03
N GLY A 200 -3.05 20.80 -20.68
CA GLY A 200 -3.05 20.68 -22.14
C GLY A 200 -4.42 20.97 -22.75
N THR A 201 -5.48 20.38 -22.19
CA THR A 201 -6.86 20.62 -22.65
C THR A 201 -7.29 22.08 -22.45
N GLN A 202 -6.92 22.69 -21.32
CA GLN A 202 -7.19 24.10 -21.06
C GLN A 202 -6.43 25.01 -22.03
N ASN A 203 -5.16 24.73 -22.31
CA ASN A 203 -4.37 25.51 -23.28
C ASN A 203 -4.95 25.45 -24.68
N ILE A 204 -5.43 24.28 -25.12
CA ILE A 204 -6.12 24.13 -26.40
C ILE A 204 -7.39 24.97 -26.41
N LYS A 205 -8.18 24.96 -25.36
CA LYS A 205 -9.39 25.76 -25.22
C LYS A 205 -9.08 27.27 -25.28
N ILE A 206 -8.09 27.72 -24.54
CA ILE A 206 -7.62 29.11 -24.54
C ILE A 206 -7.14 29.50 -25.94
N LYS A 207 -6.36 28.65 -26.61
CA LYS A 207 -5.90 28.91 -28.00
C LYS A 207 -7.05 29.06 -28.96
N ASN A 208 -8.06 28.19 -28.89
CA ASN A 208 -9.23 28.28 -29.74
C ASN A 208 -10.04 29.57 -29.48
N GLN A 209 -10.17 29.95 -28.20
CA GLN A 209 -10.83 31.22 -27.85
C GLN A 209 -10.06 32.44 -28.34
N ASN A 210 -8.73 32.40 -28.27
CA ASN A 210 -7.90 33.49 -28.81
C ASN A 210 -8.04 33.62 -30.33
N ILE A 211 -8.09 32.51 -31.08
CA ILE A 211 -8.32 32.52 -32.52
C ILE A 211 -9.70 33.14 -32.85
N GLU A 212 -10.72 32.72 -32.11
CA GLU A 212 -12.07 33.28 -32.27
C GLU A 212 -12.09 34.78 -31.97
N LEU A 213 -11.35 35.23 -30.96
CA LEU A 213 -11.20 36.64 -30.62
C LEU A 213 -10.46 37.42 -31.70
N GLU A 214 -9.37 36.88 -32.24
CA GLU A 214 -8.65 37.51 -33.36
C GLU A 214 -9.54 37.67 -34.59
N ASP A 215 -10.33 36.66 -34.95
CA ASP A 215 -11.27 36.71 -36.04
C ASP A 215 -12.36 37.80 -35.83
N ARG A 216 -12.88 37.87 -34.57
CA ARG A 216 -13.83 38.94 -34.21
C ARG A 216 -13.19 40.33 -34.25
N TYR A 217 -11.95 40.46 -33.78
CA TYR A 217 -11.21 41.72 -33.90
C TYR A 217 -10.98 42.13 -35.36
N ARG A 218 -10.65 41.17 -36.25
CA ARG A 218 -10.49 41.43 -37.68
C ARG A 218 -11.79 41.95 -38.30
N ILE A 219 -12.91 41.28 -38.01
CA ILE A 219 -14.24 41.72 -38.50
C ILE A 219 -14.58 43.12 -37.99
N ILE A 220 -14.32 43.41 -36.73
CA ILE A 220 -14.56 44.73 -36.14
C ILE A 220 -13.69 45.78 -36.80
N ASN A 221 -12.41 45.50 -37.07
CA ASN A 221 -11.51 46.43 -37.75
C ASN A 221 -11.94 46.68 -39.19
N GLU A 222 -12.31 45.63 -39.92
CA GLU A 222 -12.85 45.77 -41.30
C GLU A 222 -14.13 46.62 -41.30
N GLN A 223 -15.00 46.41 -40.32
CA GLN A 223 -16.22 47.23 -40.16
C GLN A 223 -15.89 48.67 -39.79
N ASN A 224 -14.89 48.87 -38.91
CA ASN A 224 -14.44 50.23 -38.57
C ASN A 224 -13.82 50.97 -39.77
N GLU A 225 -13.01 50.28 -40.57
CA GLU A 225 -12.49 50.86 -41.84
C GLU A 225 -13.60 51.22 -42.81
N GLN A 226 -14.62 50.34 -42.92
CA GLN A 226 -15.78 50.63 -43.77
C GLN A 226 -16.55 51.86 -43.24
N ILE A 227 -16.69 51.94 -41.91
CA ILE A 227 -17.32 53.08 -41.25
C ILE A 227 -16.51 54.35 -41.52
N GLN A 228 -15.19 54.27 -41.43
CA GLN A 228 -14.33 55.43 -41.72
C GLN A 228 -14.46 55.91 -43.17
N LYS A 229 -14.43 54.96 -44.11
CA LYS A 229 -14.67 55.30 -45.56
C LYS A 229 -16.04 55.89 -45.79
N ASN A 230 -17.05 55.30 -45.11
CA ASN A 230 -18.42 55.88 -45.25
C ASN A 230 -18.50 57.27 -44.62
N LYS A 231 -17.83 57.50 -43.47
CA LYS A 231 -17.74 58.79 -42.81
C LYS A 231 -17.08 59.87 -43.74
N GLU A 232 -15.95 59.48 -44.35
CA GLU A 232 -15.28 60.37 -45.29
C GLU A 232 -16.15 60.68 -46.52
N GLN A 233 -16.91 59.71 -47.01
CA GLN A 233 -17.82 59.86 -48.12
C GLN A 233 -19.01 60.75 -47.75
N ILE A 234 -19.53 60.60 -46.52
CA ILE A 234 -20.59 61.45 -45.97
C ILE A 234 -20.05 62.86 -45.72
N GLN A 235 -18.83 63.02 -45.26
CA GLN A 235 -18.20 64.33 -45.04
C GLN A 235 -17.99 65.08 -46.38
N LYS A 236 -17.59 64.38 -47.44
CA LYS A 236 -17.51 64.88 -48.77
C LYS A 236 -18.88 65.23 -49.36
N GLN A 237 -19.92 64.46 -48.97
CA GLN A 237 -21.30 64.81 -49.39
C GLN A 237 -21.86 66.00 -48.62
N LEU A 238 -21.40 66.20 -47.36
CA LEU A 238 -21.77 67.35 -46.52
C LEU A 238 -21.15 68.66 -47.02
N GLU A 239 -19.95 68.62 -47.54
CA GLU A 239 -19.30 69.74 -48.20
C GLU A 239 -20.03 70.17 -49.55
N VAL A 240 -20.73 69.19 -50.14
CA VAL A 240 -21.48 69.41 -51.40
C VAL A 240 -22.91 69.84 -51.16
N THR A 241 -23.51 69.52 -50.03
CA THR A 241 -24.93 69.90 -49.78
C THR A 241 -25.23 70.07 -48.26
N GLU A 242 -25.66 71.25 -47.87
CA GLU A 242 -26.11 71.58 -46.50
C GLU A 242 -27.36 70.81 -46.05
N LEU A 243 -27.80 69.81 -46.81
CA LEU A 243 -29.10 69.14 -46.68
C LEU A 243 -29.03 67.74 -46.01
N GLN A 244 -27.89 67.31 -45.43
CA GLN A 244 -27.83 65.95 -44.91
C GLN A 244 -27.55 65.84 -43.43
N ARG A 245 -28.03 66.74 -42.58
CA ARG A 245 -27.93 66.74 -41.15
C ARG A 245 -28.53 65.44 -40.47
N ASP A 246 -29.56 64.88 -41.14
CA ASP A 246 -30.25 63.67 -40.62
C ASP A 246 -29.45 62.41 -40.85
N SER A 247 -28.58 62.35 -41.85
CA SER A 247 -27.72 61.20 -42.10
C SER A 247 -26.58 61.05 -41.06
N LEU A 248 -26.11 62.19 -40.52
CA LEU A 248 -25.07 62.22 -39.47
C LEU A 248 -25.60 61.67 -38.12
N ALA A 249 -26.87 61.97 -37.80
CA ALA A 249 -27.51 61.45 -36.58
C ALA A 249 -27.71 59.97 -36.65
N TYR A 250 -28.00 59.41 -37.83
CA TYR A 250 -28.13 57.98 -38.03
C TYR A 250 -26.78 57.25 -37.91
N LEU A 251 -25.71 57.82 -38.46
CA LEU A 251 -24.36 57.26 -38.37
C LEU A 251 -23.81 57.23 -36.90
N ALA A 252 -24.08 58.29 -36.16
CA ALA A 252 -23.75 58.37 -34.71
C ALA A 252 -24.49 57.32 -33.89
N SER A 253 -25.78 57.01 -34.29
CA SER A 253 -26.54 55.90 -33.67
C SER A 253 -25.93 54.55 -33.96
N GLU A 254 -25.44 54.28 -35.15
CA GLU A 254 -24.78 53.03 -35.51
C GLU A 254 -23.42 52.87 -34.85
N LEU A 255 -22.64 53.95 -34.73
CA LEU A 255 -21.37 53.98 -34.02
C LEU A 255 -21.55 53.63 -32.54
N ASN A 256 -22.60 54.18 -31.91
CA ASN A 256 -22.94 53.86 -30.52
C ASN A 256 -23.37 52.40 -30.34
N LYS A 257 -24.10 51.80 -31.28
CA LYS A 257 -24.45 50.38 -31.26
C LYS A 257 -23.20 49.49 -31.32
N LYS A 258 -22.24 49.85 -32.18
CA LYS A 258 -20.98 49.10 -32.29
C LYS A 258 -20.07 49.25 -31.07
N ASN A 259 -20.08 50.43 -30.45
CA ASN A 259 -19.39 50.63 -29.17
C ASN A 259 -20.06 49.84 -28.03
N CYS A 260 -21.38 49.69 -28.09
CA CYS A 260 -22.08 48.81 -27.15
C CYS A 260 -21.69 47.32 -27.36
N LEU A 261 -21.62 46.89 -28.62
CA LEU A 261 -21.13 45.55 -28.97
C LEU A 261 -19.67 45.33 -28.59
N LEU A 262 -18.82 46.34 -28.78
CA LEU A 262 -17.42 46.30 -28.32
C LEU A 262 -17.32 46.19 -26.76
N LYS A 263 -18.22 46.84 -26.05
CA LYS A 263 -18.32 46.72 -24.62
C LYS A 263 -18.72 45.29 -24.18
N GLU A 264 -19.70 44.69 -24.89
CA GLU A 264 -20.09 43.29 -24.64
C GLU A 264 -18.96 42.29 -24.90
N VAL A 265 -18.19 42.50 -25.96
CA VAL A 265 -17.01 41.68 -26.26
C VAL A 265 -15.92 41.85 -25.20
N ASN A 266 -15.69 43.09 -24.76
CA ASN A 266 -14.73 43.35 -23.67
C ASN A 266 -15.17 42.79 -22.34
N ASP A 267 -16.47 42.87 -22.01
CA ASP A 267 -17.04 42.22 -20.82
C ASP A 267 -16.95 40.69 -20.89
N SER A 268 -17.09 40.12 -22.07
CA SER A 268 -16.86 38.69 -22.33
C SER A 268 -15.39 38.29 -22.13
N LEU A 269 -14.46 39.13 -22.53
CA LEU A 269 -13.01 38.92 -22.34
C LEU A 269 -12.61 38.97 -20.86
N VAL A 270 -13.24 39.87 -20.10
CA VAL A 270 -13.07 39.94 -18.63
C VAL A 270 -13.59 38.67 -17.99
N LYS A 271 -14.76 38.13 -18.39
CA LYS A 271 -15.33 36.89 -17.89
C LYS A 271 -14.40 35.68 -18.15
N VAL A 272 -13.81 35.60 -19.35
CA VAL A 272 -12.85 34.55 -19.67
C VAL A 272 -11.60 34.64 -18.78
N LYS A 273 -11.14 35.84 -18.48
CA LYS A 273 -10.00 36.08 -17.61
C LYS A 273 -10.28 35.70 -16.17
N THR A 274 -11.47 36.01 -15.65
CA THR A 274 -11.88 35.57 -14.30
C THR A 274 -12.02 34.04 -14.22
N LEU A 275 -12.62 33.41 -15.25
CA LEU A 275 -12.73 31.94 -15.29
C LEU A 275 -11.35 31.27 -15.29
N ASN A 276 -10.39 31.85 -15.98
CA ASN A 276 -9.01 31.32 -15.98
C ASN A 276 -8.31 31.43 -14.59
N THR A 277 -8.65 32.48 -13.83
CA THR A 277 -8.16 32.61 -12.45
C THR A 277 -8.84 31.63 -11.49
N GLU A 278 -10.14 31.35 -11.67
CA GLU A 278 -10.87 30.33 -10.91
C GLU A 278 -10.32 28.92 -11.17
N ILE A 279 -10.10 28.57 -12.44
CA ILE A 279 -9.52 27.28 -12.82
C ILE A 279 -8.11 27.11 -12.23
N THR A 280 -7.31 28.17 -12.16
CA THR A 280 -5.97 28.12 -11.53
C THR A 280 -6.05 27.98 -10.03
N ALA A 281 -7.10 28.49 -9.38
CA ALA A 281 -7.37 28.28 -7.96
C ALA A 281 -7.82 26.83 -7.68
N ASP A 282 -8.73 26.29 -8.50
CA ASP A 282 -9.22 24.91 -8.41
C ASP A 282 -8.09 23.88 -8.62
N LEU A 283 -7.17 24.19 -9.54
CA LEU A 283 -5.96 23.38 -9.74
C LEU A 283 -5.09 23.33 -8.46
N LYS A 284 -4.88 24.49 -7.82
CA LYS A 284 -4.12 24.54 -6.56
C LYS A 284 -4.82 23.81 -5.42
N GLU A 285 -6.15 23.91 -5.36
CA GLU A 285 -6.95 23.19 -4.36
C GLU A 285 -6.90 21.67 -4.60
N SER A 286 -6.97 21.28 -5.87
CA SER A 286 -6.83 19.86 -6.27
C SER A 286 -5.44 19.31 -5.94
N GLU A 287 -4.37 20.07 -6.17
CA GLU A 287 -3.02 19.71 -5.75
C GLU A 287 -2.89 19.54 -4.24
N LYS A 288 -3.55 20.43 -3.47
CA LYS A 288 -3.59 20.33 -2.00
C LYS A 288 -4.32 19.06 -1.55
N LYS A 289 -5.48 18.79 -2.14
CA LYS A 289 -6.29 17.60 -1.85
C LYS A 289 -5.56 16.28 -2.19
N ILE A 290 -4.79 16.27 -3.27
CA ILE A 290 -3.93 15.14 -3.62
C ILE A 290 -2.87 14.90 -2.54
N LYS A 291 -2.25 15.97 -2.03
CA LYS A 291 -1.27 15.86 -0.94
C LYS A 291 -1.89 15.37 0.37
N GLU A 292 -3.09 15.84 0.69
CA GLU A 292 -3.86 15.39 1.87
C GLU A 292 -4.22 13.90 1.75
N LEU A 293 -4.75 13.46 0.60
CA LEU A 293 -5.06 12.06 0.33
C LEU A 293 -3.82 11.15 0.35
N GLN A 294 -2.69 11.65 -0.10
CA GLN A 294 -1.42 10.92 0.00
C GLN A 294 -0.99 10.75 1.46
N ALA A 295 -1.19 11.77 2.29
CA ALA A 295 -0.91 11.68 3.73
C ALA A 295 -1.85 10.70 4.43
N GLU A 296 -3.16 10.76 4.15
CA GLU A 296 -4.16 9.82 4.68
C GLU A 296 -3.87 8.37 4.24
N LEU A 297 -3.43 8.17 2.99
CA LEU A 297 -3.04 6.85 2.50
C LEU A 297 -1.84 6.28 3.27
N ILE A 298 -0.86 7.13 3.56
CA ILE A 298 0.32 6.75 4.36
C ILE A 298 -0.10 6.39 5.79
N GLU A 299 -1.03 7.17 6.36
CA GLU A 299 -1.54 6.95 7.71
C GLU A 299 -2.39 5.67 7.78
N ALA A 300 -3.27 5.44 6.80
CA ALA A 300 -4.05 4.21 6.67
C ALA A 300 -3.17 2.96 6.47
N GLN A 301 -2.10 3.08 5.70
CA GLN A 301 -1.13 2.00 5.54
C GLN A 301 -0.36 1.72 6.84
N ALA A 302 -0.02 2.78 7.59
CA ALA A 302 0.61 2.65 8.90
C ALA A 302 -0.34 2.03 9.94
N GLU A 303 -1.63 2.37 9.90
CA GLU A 303 -2.67 1.75 10.75
C GLU A 303 -2.93 0.29 10.36
N GLN A 304 -3.00 -0.02 9.08
CA GLN A 304 -3.11 -1.39 8.58
C GLN A 304 -1.92 -2.24 9.02
N GLN A 305 -0.72 -1.67 8.97
CA GLN A 305 0.49 -2.31 9.45
C GLN A 305 0.49 -2.50 10.98
N LYS A 306 0.01 -1.50 11.73
CA LYS A 306 -0.22 -1.61 13.18
C LYS A 306 -1.29 -2.64 13.53
N GLN A 307 -2.35 -2.73 12.74
CA GLN A 307 -3.39 -3.75 12.92
C GLN A 307 -2.86 -5.15 12.59
N GLN A 308 -2.09 -5.30 11.51
CA GLN A 308 -1.42 -6.57 11.19
C GLN A 308 -0.44 -7.01 12.29
N ILE A 309 0.29 -6.06 12.86
CA ILE A 309 1.17 -6.30 14.01
C ILE A 309 0.37 -6.68 15.27
N LYS A 310 -0.81 -6.07 15.46
CA LYS A 310 -1.68 -6.29 16.63
C LYS A 310 -2.50 -7.59 16.53
N PHE A 311 -2.77 -8.06 15.31
CA PHE A 311 -3.46 -9.32 15.02
C PHE A 311 -2.50 -10.47 14.65
N GLY A 312 -1.18 -10.22 14.61
CA GLY A 312 -0.07 -11.15 14.37
C GLY A 312 0.35 -11.95 15.62
N LEU A 313 -0.44 -11.86 16.68
CA LEU A 313 -0.33 -12.73 17.85
C LEU A 313 -1.08 -14.02 17.65
#